data_80f03a5b4d3eed9d08e9a2286c59c935
#
_entry.id   80f03a5b4d3eed9d08e9a2286c59c935
#
_cell.length_a   1.000
_cell.length_b   1.000
_cell.length_c   1.000
_cell.angle_alpha   90.00
_cell.angle_beta   90.00
_cell.angle_gamma   90.00
#
_symmetry.space_group_name_H-M   'P 1'
#
loop_
_entity.id
_entity.type
_entity.pdbx_description
1 polymer ?
#
loop_
_entity_poly.entity_id
_entity_poly.type
_entity_poly.pdbx_seq_one_letter_code
_entity_poly.pdbx_strand_id
1 'polypeptide(L)'
;MSASAAATQGQLAALLAQLNQLQGQVNSLSRDGAFAPSSNDPYVVPGPRDFYSYTQRATLAGVVGTTTSLVYQIEADSYFYMNAISYQADLALALVTDSTNVIPLVTAVIFDSGSGRQLMANPTPLNCIAGYNGSPFRLPKPRRFASTAQITVTLVNYSANAYNISLTLSGFKVYVTQAVAVNGPVGT
;
A
#
# COMPACT_ATOMS: atom_id res chain seq x y z
N MET A 1 53.73 -37.04 -22.11
CA MET A 1 52.36 -37.04 -21.47
C MET A 1 52.04 -35.75 -20.71
N SER A 2 52.45 -34.55 -21.10
CA SER A 2 52.24 -33.30 -20.33
C SER A 2 51.30 -32.27 -21.00
N ALA A 3 50.98 -32.41 -22.27
CA ALA A 3 50.12 -31.43 -22.95
C ALA A 3 48.62 -31.56 -22.63
N SER A 4 48.15 -32.76 -22.29
CA SER A 4 46.73 -33.00 -21.98
C SER A 4 46.31 -32.41 -20.60
N ALA A 5 47.21 -32.37 -19.61
CA ALA A 5 46.92 -31.86 -18.31
C ALA A 5 46.82 -30.29 -18.27
N ALA A 6 47.63 -29.62 -19.09
CA ALA A 6 47.59 -28.16 -19.21
C ALA A 6 46.32 -27.67 -19.91
N ALA A 7 45.81 -28.42 -20.91
CA ALA A 7 44.58 -28.09 -21.60
C ALA A 7 43.35 -28.25 -20.69
N THR A 8 43.33 -29.26 -19.83
CA THR A 8 42.26 -29.47 -18.83
C THR A 8 42.27 -28.40 -17.71
N GLN A 9 43.45 -27.95 -17.26
CA GLN A 9 43.56 -26.87 -16.29
C GLN A 9 43.07 -25.52 -16.87
N GLY A 10 43.36 -25.21 -18.12
CA GLY A 10 42.84 -24.00 -18.78
C GLY A 10 41.35 -24.00 -18.96
N GLN A 11 40.77 -25.15 -19.30
CA GLN A 11 39.29 -25.29 -19.37
C GLN A 11 38.61 -25.17 -18.00
N LEU A 12 39.22 -25.71 -16.96
CA LEU A 12 38.67 -25.60 -15.58
C LEU A 12 38.70 -24.16 -15.08
N ALA A 13 39.78 -23.41 -15.35
CA ALA A 13 39.90 -22.01 -15.03
C ALA A 13 38.83 -21.14 -15.74
N ALA A 14 38.60 -21.42 -17.03
CA ALA A 14 37.57 -20.73 -17.82
C ALA A 14 36.14 -21.01 -17.30
N LEU A 15 35.85 -22.25 -16.94
CA LEU A 15 34.57 -22.63 -16.33
C LEU A 15 34.34 -21.97 -14.97
N LEU A 16 35.36 -21.90 -14.14
CA LEU A 16 35.30 -21.20 -12.84
C LEU A 16 35.08 -19.70 -13.02
N ALA A 17 35.69 -19.06 -14.00
CA ALA A 17 35.47 -17.66 -14.33
C ALA A 17 34.01 -17.41 -14.78
N GLN A 18 33.45 -18.29 -15.64
CA GLN A 18 32.06 -18.21 -16.05
C GLN A 18 31.08 -18.44 -14.90
N LEU A 19 31.38 -19.37 -13.99
CA LEU A 19 30.57 -19.62 -12.80
C LEU A 19 30.51 -18.39 -11.87
N ASN A 20 31.66 -17.75 -11.64
CA ASN A 20 31.74 -16.53 -10.83
C ASN A 20 31.01 -15.37 -11.49
N GLN A 21 31.05 -15.26 -12.82
CA GLN A 21 30.31 -14.25 -13.55
C GLN A 21 28.79 -14.47 -13.48
N LEU A 22 28.32 -15.73 -13.63
CA LEU A 22 26.93 -16.10 -13.46
C LEU A 22 26.46 -15.87 -12.02
N GLN A 23 27.28 -16.18 -11.04
CA GLN A 23 26.96 -15.93 -9.63
C GLN A 23 26.87 -14.45 -9.31
N GLY A 24 27.70 -13.62 -9.92
CA GLY A 24 27.59 -12.16 -9.90
C GLY A 24 26.28 -11.64 -10.50
N GLN A 25 25.88 -12.20 -11.65
CA GLN A 25 24.59 -11.87 -12.31
C GLN A 25 23.38 -12.32 -11.48
N VAL A 26 23.42 -13.52 -10.89
CA VAL A 26 22.35 -14.01 -10.00
C VAL A 26 22.25 -13.14 -8.74
N ASN A 27 23.38 -12.74 -8.17
CA ASN A 27 23.39 -11.86 -7.00
C ASN A 27 22.92 -10.43 -7.33
N SER A 28 23.19 -9.92 -8.53
CA SER A 28 22.62 -8.65 -8.99
C SER A 28 21.13 -8.78 -9.23
N LEU A 29 20.67 -9.83 -9.89
CA LEU A 29 19.24 -10.09 -10.09
C LEU A 29 18.47 -10.35 -8.78
N SER A 30 19.08 -10.98 -7.78
CA SER A 30 18.47 -11.16 -6.47
C SER A 30 18.48 -9.89 -5.62
N ARG A 31 19.40 -8.97 -5.84
CA ARG A 31 19.37 -7.61 -5.27
C ARG A 31 18.36 -6.71 -6.00
N ASP A 32 18.24 -6.83 -7.31
CA ASP A 32 17.32 -6.04 -8.13
C ASP A 32 15.90 -6.62 -8.15
N GLY A 33 15.75 -7.93 -7.87
CA GLY A 33 14.46 -8.62 -7.84
C GLY A 33 13.59 -8.31 -6.62
N ALA A 34 14.12 -7.69 -5.57
CA ALA A 34 13.36 -7.14 -4.49
C ALA A 34 13.14 -5.64 -4.73
N PHE A 35 12.22 -5.27 -5.67
CA PHE A 35 11.70 -3.90 -5.75
C PHE A 35 12.71 -2.81 -5.36
N ALA A 36 13.93 -2.84 -5.91
CA ALA A 36 14.79 -1.68 -5.87
C ALA A 36 14.15 -0.66 -6.83
N PRO A 37 13.50 0.39 -6.31
CA PRO A 37 12.94 1.40 -7.17
C PRO A 37 14.11 2.01 -7.94
N SER A 38 13.95 2.18 -9.26
CA SER A 38 14.96 2.89 -10.04
C SER A 38 15.25 4.23 -9.35
N SER A 39 16.48 4.63 -9.29
CA SER A 39 16.91 5.89 -8.64
C SER A 39 16.22 7.15 -9.20
N ASN A 40 15.43 7.00 -10.26
CA ASN A 40 14.64 8.04 -10.91
C ASN A 40 13.13 7.92 -10.64
N ASP A 41 12.68 6.98 -9.79
CA ASP A 41 11.28 6.94 -9.41
C ASP A 41 11.03 8.06 -8.38
N PRO A 42 10.22 9.10 -8.68
CA PRO A 42 9.92 10.18 -7.74
C PRO A 42 9.19 9.69 -6.47
N TYR A 43 8.82 8.41 -6.43
CA TYR A 43 8.18 7.75 -5.28
C TYR A 43 9.17 7.02 -4.37
N VAL A 44 10.46 7.03 -4.70
CA VAL A 44 11.50 6.48 -3.83
C VAL A 44 11.86 7.50 -2.78
N VAL A 45 11.17 7.48 -1.68
CA VAL A 45 11.64 8.18 -0.48
C VAL A 45 12.59 7.24 0.25
N PRO A 46 13.87 7.61 0.41
CA PRO A 46 14.80 6.83 1.22
C PRO A 46 14.33 6.90 2.68
N GLY A 47 14.25 5.76 3.33
CA GLY A 47 13.87 5.67 4.75
C GLY A 47 13.35 4.28 5.12
N PRO A 48 13.31 3.95 6.41
CA PRO A 48 12.69 2.73 6.87
C PRO A 48 11.20 2.72 6.49
N ARG A 49 10.73 1.56 6.02
CA ARG A 49 9.35 1.36 5.58
C ARG A 49 8.71 0.35 6.50
N ASP A 50 7.67 0.77 7.18
CA ASP A 50 6.89 -0.13 8.02
C ASP A 50 5.54 -0.41 7.36
N PHE A 51 5.13 -1.68 7.32
CA PHE A 51 3.78 -2.03 6.94
C PHE A 51 2.80 -1.36 7.90
N TYR A 52 1.78 -0.73 7.33
CA TYR A 52 0.75 -0.05 8.11
C TYR A 52 -0.62 -0.16 7.46
N SER A 53 -1.65 -0.22 8.28
CA SER A 53 -3.02 -0.20 7.80
C SER A 53 -3.90 0.68 8.68
N TYR A 54 -4.72 1.48 8.04
CA TYR A 54 -5.76 2.27 8.69
C TYR A 54 -7.09 1.58 8.49
N THR A 55 -7.81 1.27 9.56
CA THR A 55 -9.14 0.68 9.51
C THR A 55 -10.14 1.58 10.20
N GLN A 56 -11.25 1.87 9.53
CA GLN A 56 -12.39 2.59 10.07
C GLN A 56 -13.67 1.80 9.83
N ARG A 57 -14.62 1.92 10.76
CA ARG A 57 -15.93 1.29 10.66
C ARG A 57 -17.03 2.33 10.74
N ALA A 58 -18.05 2.17 9.91
CA ALA A 58 -19.26 2.98 9.96
C ALA A 58 -20.50 2.09 9.76
N THR A 59 -21.60 2.56 10.31
CA THR A 59 -22.93 2.01 10.07
C THR A 59 -23.67 2.94 9.12
N LEU A 60 -24.16 2.39 7.99
CA LEU A 60 -25.07 3.07 7.09
C LEU A 60 -26.50 2.63 7.38
N ALA A 61 -27.39 3.61 7.60
CA ALA A 61 -28.80 3.31 7.78
C ALA A 61 -29.42 2.69 6.50
N GLY A 62 -30.43 1.85 6.68
CA GLY A 62 -31.16 1.18 5.60
C GLY A 62 -32.13 2.11 4.87
N VAL A 63 -31.65 3.27 4.44
CA VAL A 63 -32.40 4.26 3.68
C VAL A 63 -31.57 4.63 2.45
N VAL A 64 -32.18 4.52 1.28
CA VAL A 64 -31.54 4.88 0.00
C VAL A 64 -31.09 6.34 0.03
N GLY A 65 -29.84 6.59 -0.37
CA GLY A 65 -29.22 7.91 -0.35
C GLY A 65 -28.57 8.30 0.99
N THR A 66 -28.67 7.46 2.02
CA THR A 66 -27.94 7.73 3.28
C THR A 66 -26.45 7.78 3.03
N THR A 67 -25.81 8.82 3.56
CA THR A 67 -24.39 9.08 3.42
C THR A 67 -23.69 9.01 4.76
N THR A 68 -22.51 8.42 4.79
CA THR A 68 -21.60 8.46 5.94
C THR A 68 -20.16 8.64 5.47
N SER A 69 -19.31 9.14 6.34
CA SER A 69 -17.89 9.37 6.01
C SER A 69 -16.97 8.64 7.00
N LEU A 70 -15.98 7.96 6.45
CA LEU A 70 -14.85 7.40 7.18
C LEU A 70 -13.68 8.35 7.02
N VAL A 71 -13.07 8.76 8.13
CA VAL A 71 -11.97 9.73 8.13
C VAL A 71 -10.72 9.07 8.68
N TYR A 72 -9.65 9.06 7.90
CA TYR A 72 -8.36 8.52 8.28
C TYR A 72 -7.36 9.68 8.38
N GLN A 73 -6.79 9.86 9.55
CA GLN A 73 -5.78 10.89 9.80
C GLN A 73 -4.39 10.29 9.62
N ILE A 74 -3.59 10.90 8.75
CA ILE A 74 -2.17 10.54 8.61
C ILE A 74 -1.39 11.31 9.68
N GLU A 75 -0.49 10.64 10.38
CA GLU A 75 0.32 11.22 11.43
C GLU A 75 1.34 12.24 10.87
N ALA A 76 1.78 13.15 11.73
CA ALA A 76 2.67 14.24 11.35
C ALA A 76 4.11 13.78 11.05
N ASP A 77 4.51 12.62 11.58
CA ASP A 77 5.86 12.08 11.52
C ASP A 77 6.15 11.25 10.26
N SER A 78 5.12 10.99 9.44
CA SER A 78 5.24 10.05 8.33
C SER A 78 4.40 10.41 7.12
N TYR A 79 4.83 9.92 5.95
CA TYR A 79 4.01 9.81 4.74
C TYR A 79 3.40 8.41 4.70
N PHE A 80 2.16 8.31 4.25
CA PHE A 80 1.52 7.01 4.02
C PHE A 80 1.45 6.71 2.52
N TYR A 81 1.90 5.53 2.13
CA TYR A 81 1.83 5.02 0.77
C TYR A 81 0.82 3.88 0.73
N MET A 82 -0.40 4.19 0.31
CA MET A 82 -1.47 3.20 0.15
C MET A 82 -1.21 2.35 -1.09
N ASN A 83 -1.20 1.04 -0.93
CA ASN A 83 -1.04 0.09 -2.03
C ASN A 83 -2.23 -0.85 -2.19
N ALA A 84 -3.11 -0.93 -1.19
CA ALA A 84 -4.28 -1.79 -1.26
C ALA A 84 -5.46 -1.22 -0.46
N ILE A 85 -6.67 -1.57 -0.90
CA ILE A 85 -7.92 -1.24 -0.23
C ILE A 85 -8.73 -2.52 -0.08
N SER A 86 -9.26 -2.75 1.12
CA SER A 86 -10.15 -3.88 1.38
C SER A 86 -11.34 -3.43 2.24
N TYR A 87 -12.44 -4.14 2.13
CA TYR A 87 -13.60 -3.92 2.98
C TYR A 87 -14.19 -5.22 3.49
N GLN A 88 -14.90 -5.11 4.60
CA GLN A 88 -15.81 -6.11 5.13
C GLN A 88 -17.15 -5.43 5.38
N ALA A 89 -18.24 -6.07 5.03
CA ALA A 89 -19.58 -5.54 5.25
C ALA A 89 -20.50 -6.62 5.80
N ASP A 90 -21.28 -6.25 6.82
CA ASP A 90 -22.29 -7.07 7.46
C ASP A 90 -23.64 -6.33 7.46
N LEU A 91 -24.76 -7.05 7.54
CA LEU A 91 -26.07 -6.45 7.78
C LEU A 91 -26.14 -5.91 9.20
N ALA A 92 -26.42 -4.60 9.38
CA ALA A 92 -26.33 -3.94 10.66
C ALA A 92 -27.43 -4.34 11.67
N LEU A 93 -28.56 -4.86 11.20
CA LEU A 93 -29.74 -5.16 12.02
C LEU A 93 -30.00 -6.67 12.15
N ALA A 94 -29.16 -7.53 11.56
CA ALA A 94 -29.30 -8.96 11.73
C ALA A 94 -28.80 -9.36 13.14
N LEU A 95 -29.58 -10.20 13.82
CA LEU A 95 -29.08 -10.97 14.98
C LEU A 95 -28.01 -11.90 14.44
N VAL A 96 -26.76 -11.52 14.62
CA VAL A 96 -25.62 -12.25 14.07
C VAL A 96 -25.23 -13.30 15.08
N THR A 97 -25.70 -14.53 14.90
CA THR A 97 -25.12 -15.72 15.51
C THR A 97 -23.88 -16.19 14.74
N ASP A 98 -23.80 -15.85 13.46
CA ASP A 98 -22.68 -16.14 12.57
C ASP A 98 -22.34 -14.88 11.74
N SER A 99 -21.08 -14.74 11.35
CA SER A 99 -20.60 -13.66 10.48
C SER A 99 -21.30 -13.71 9.12
N THR A 100 -22.26 -12.82 8.88
CA THR A 100 -22.96 -12.68 7.60
C THR A 100 -22.26 -11.61 6.76
N ASN A 101 -21.19 -12.01 6.09
CA ASN A 101 -20.54 -11.16 5.11
C ASN A 101 -21.45 -10.95 3.90
N VAL A 102 -21.67 -9.68 3.53
CA VAL A 102 -22.52 -9.32 2.38
C VAL A 102 -21.74 -8.40 1.43
N ILE A 103 -22.16 -8.41 0.15
CA ILE A 103 -21.70 -7.40 -0.81
C ILE A 103 -22.72 -6.25 -0.77
N PRO A 104 -22.35 -5.09 -0.19
CA PRO A 104 -23.29 -3.99 -0.01
C PRO A 104 -23.51 -3.23 -1.34
N LEU A 105 -24.74 -2.78 -1.58
CA LEU A 105 -25.04 -1.87 -2.67
C LEU A 105 -24.69 -0.43 -2.24
N VAL A 106 -23.41 -0.14 -2.18
CA VAL A 106 -22.85 1.12 -1.69
C VAL A 106 -21.85 1.65 -2.70
N THR A 107 -21.86 2.96 -2.93
CA THR A 107 -20.80 3.64 -3.67
C THR A 107 -19.88 4.38 -2.70
N ALA A 108 -18.66 4.62 -3.15
CA ALA A 108 -17.66 5.35 -2.39
C ALA A 108 -16.98 6.44 -3.23
N VAL A 109 -16.59 7.52 -2.56
CA VAL A 109 -15.71 8.56 -3.08
C VAL A 109 -14.59 8.75 -2.08
N ILE A 110 -13.34 8.74 -2.55
CA ILE A 110 -12.16 8.96 -1.72
C ILE A 110 -11.60 10.35 -2.01
N PHE A 111 -11.49 11.17 -0.98
CA PHE A 111 -10.92 12.50 -1.03
C PHE A 111 -9.62 12.56 -0.23
N ASP A 112 -8.61 13.19 -0.81
CA ASP A 112 -7.29 13.42 -0.20
C ASP A 112 -7.13 14.91 0.12
N SER A 113 -7.19 15.30 1.39
CA SER A 113 -7.07 16.69 1.81
C SER A 113 -5.66 17.25 1.54
N GLY A 114 -4.64 16.41 1.58
CA GLY A 114 -3.25 16.84 1.35
C GLY A 114 -2.97 17.29 -0.08
N SER A 115 -3.65 16.70 -1.06
CA SER A 115 -3.57 17.10 -2.47
C SER A 115 -4.78 17.93 -2.92
N GLY A 116 -5.83 18.02 -2.11
CA GLY A 116 -7.11 18.67 -2.47
C GLY A 116 -7.86 17.94 -3.60
N ARG A 117 -7.61 16.64 -3.82
CA ARG A 117 -8.14 15.89 -4.97
C ARG A 117 -8.97 14.71 -4.54
N GLN A 118 -10.00 14.45 -5.33
CA GLN A 118 -10.68 13.16 -5.32
C GLN A 118 -9.85 12.13 -6.10
N LEU A 119 -9.84 10.87 -5.65
CA LEU A 119 -9.14 9.79 -6.35
C LEU A 119 -9.96 9.19 -7.48
N MET A 120 -11.24 9.50 -7.56
CA MET A 120 -12.17 9.04 -8.60
C MET A 120 -13.07 10.19 -9.04
N ALA A 121 -13.40 10.23 -10.34
CA ALA A 121 -14.20 11.31 -10.93
C ALA A 121 -15.66 11.29 -10.48
N ASN A 122 -16.20 10.09 -10.21
CA ASN A 122 -17.59 9.86 -9.82
C ASN A 122 -17.67 8.86 -8.66
N PRO A 123 -18.78 8.85 -7.88
CA PRO A 123 -19.05 7.79 -6.93
C PRO A 123 -18.99 6.43 -7.60
N THR A 124 -18.14 5.55 -7.09
CA THR A 124 -17.88 4.24 -7.69
C THR A 124 -18.36 3.14 -6.75
N PRO A 125 -18.97 2.05 -7.24
CA PRO A 125 -19.35 0.92 -6.40
C PRO A 125 -18.19 0.42 -5.55
N LEU A 126 -18.43 0.21 -4.26
CA LEU A 126 -17.39 -0.14 -3.28
C LEU A 126 -16.64 -1.41 -3.68
N ASN A 127 -17.32 -2.41 -4.20
CA ASN A 127 -16.75 -3.66 -4.66
C ASN A 127 -15.88 -3.54 -5.94
N CYS A 128 -15.92 -2.39 -6.62
CA CYS A 128 -15.05 -2.11 -7.77
C CYS A 128 -13.73 -1.45 -7.40
N ILE A 129 -13.64 -0.86 -6.20
CA ILE A 129 -12.47 -0.09 -5.75
C ILE A 129 -11.81 -0.66 -4.50
N ALA A 130 -12.50 -1.54 -3.79
CA ALA A 130 -12.00 -2.20 -2.62
C ALA A 130 -12.20 -3.72 -2.75
N GLY A 131 -11.20 -4.48 -2.40
CA GLY A 131 -11.29 -5.93 -2.37
C GLY A 131 -12.11 -6.41 -1.18
N TYR A 132 -12.73 -7.56 -1.34
CA TYR A 132 -13.62 -8.15 -0.36
C TYR A 132 -12.92 -9.30 0.38
N ASN A 133 -13.09 -9.35 1.71
CA ASN A 133 -12.86 -10.51 2.56
C ASN A 133 -11.55 -11.28 2.31
N GLY A 134 -10.41 -10.61 2.52
CA GLY A 134 -9.08 -11.25 2.40
C GLY A 134 -8.44 -11.17 1.01
N SER A 135 -9.16 -10.67 0.00
CA SER A 135 -8.63 -10.39 -1.33
C SER A 135 -8.59 -8.88 -1.58
N PRO A 136 -7.60 -8.14 -1.09
CA PRO A 136 -7.55 -6.69 -1.22
C PRO A 136 -7.39 -6.25 -2.68
N PHE A 137 -8.08 -5.19 -3.07
CA PHE A 137 -7.82 -4.51 -4.34
C PHE A 137 -6.46 -3.82 -4.26
N ARG A 138 -5.53 -4.21 -5.13
CA ARG A 138 -4.18 -3.65 -5.18
C ARG A 138 -4.11 -2.54 -6.20
N LEU A 139 -3.54 -1.41 -5.79
CA LEU A 139 -3.26 -0.31 -6.70
C LEU A 139 -2.07 -0.67 -7.60
N PRO A 140 -2.12 -0.33 -8.91
CA PRO A 140 -0.99 -0.54 -9.83
C PRO A 140 0.29 0.19 -9.40
N LYS A 141 0.11 1.34 -8.74
CA LYS A 141 1.19 2.12 -8.10
C LYS A 141 0.72 2.59 -6.73
N PRO A 142 1.59 2.57 -5.70
CA PRO A 142 1.25 3.10 -4.41
C PRO A 142 0.87 4.59 -4.50
N ARG A 143 -0.22 4.96 -3.82
CA ARG A 143 -0.64 6.36 -3.70
C ARG A 143 -0.04 6.97 -2.44
N ARG A 144 0.75 8.02 -2.59
CA ARG A 144 1.30 8.77 -1.46
C ARG A 144 0.27 9.75 -0.91
N PHE A 145 0.14 9.77 0.41
CA PHE A 145 -0.55 10.79 1.19
C PHE A 145 0.45 11.55 2.06
N ALA A 146 0.27 12.86 2.13
CA ALA A 146 1.16 13.72 2.90
C ALA A 146 0.99 13.49 4.41
N SER A 147 2.01 13.85 5.18
CA SER A 147 1.90 13.95 6.64
C SER A 147 0.80 14.96 6.99
N THR A 148 0.08 14.70 8.07
CA THR A 148 -1.08 15.49 8.53
C THR A 148 -2.29 15.52 7.60
N ALA A 149 -2.23 14.88 6.42
CA ALA A 149 -3.37 14.80 5.52
C ALA A 149 -4.50 13.93 6.09
N GLN A 150 -5.73 14.26 5.72
CA GLN A 150 -6.89 13.42 5.96
C GLN A 150 -7.32 12.73 4.68
N ILE A 151 -7.60 11.44 4.77
CA ILE A 151 -8.27 10.68 3.72
C ILE A 151 -9.71 10.52 4.15
N THR A 152 -10.63 11.10 3.41
CA THR A 152 -12.06 10.98 3.67
C THR A 152 -12.68 10.06 2.64
N VAL A 153 -13.34 8.99 3.11
CA VAL A 153 -14.10 8.09 2.24
C VAL A 153 -15.57 8.30 2.53
N THR A 154 -16.27 8.90 1.59
CA THR A 154 -17.73 9.11 1.67
C THR A 154 -18.44 7.93 1.04
N LEU A 155 -19.27 7.27 1.82
CA LEU A 155 -20.08 6.11 1.44
C LEU A 155 -21.55 6.53 1.26
N VAL A 156 -22.20 6.06 0.20
CA VAL A 156 -23.63 6.30 -0.07
C VAL A 156 -24.33 4.96 -0.24
N ASN A 157 -25.37 4.73 0.54
CA ASN A 157 -26.19 3.52 0.47
C ASN A 157 -27.28 3.64 -0.61
N TYR A 158 -27.36 2.68 -1.50
CA TYR A 158 -28.42 2.58 -2.55
C TYR A 158 -29.42 1.45 -2.30
N SER A 159 -29.44 0.91 -1.08
CA SER A 159 -30.37 -0.16 -0.71
C SER A 159 -31.22 0.24 0.52
N ALA A 160 -32.29 -0.52 0.75
CA ALA A 160 -33.09 -0.41 1.96
C ALA A 160 -32.48 -1.17 3.17
N ASN A 161 -31.36 -1.83 2.98
CA ASN A 161 -30.66 -2.55 4.05
C ASN A 161 -29.67 -1.65 4.76
N ALA A 162 -29.60 -1.76 6.07
CA ALA A 162 -28.54 -1.14 6.87
C ALA A 162 -27.28 -2.02 6.86
N TYR A 163 -26.12 -1.39 6.72
CA TYR A 163 -24.82 -2.09 6.67
C TYR A 163 -23.87 -1.55 7.71
N ASN A 164 -23.11 -2.45 8.33
CA ASN A 164 -21.85 -2.12 8.99
C ASN A 164 -20.72 -2.34 7.99
N ILE A 165 -19.96 -1.32 7.68
CA ILE A 165 -18.84 -1.40 6.75
C ILE A 165 -17.56 -1.06 7.47
N SER A 166 -16.61 -2.00 7.45
CA SER A 166 -15.22 -1.77 7.86
C SER A 166 -14.38 -1.62 6.59
N LEU A 167 -13.73 -0.49 6.42
CA LEU A 167 -12.85 -0.22 5.28
C LEU A 167 -11.41 -0.07 5.77
N THR A 168 -10.49 -0.79 5.12
CA THR A 168 -9.08 -0.81 5.45
C THR A 168 -8.25 -0.30 4.29
N LEU A 169 -7.44 0.70 4.56
CA LEU A 169 -6.42 1.22 3.65
C LEU A 169 -5.08 0.63 4.09
N SER A 170 -4.48 -0.22 3.26
CA SER A 170 -3.22 -0.89 3.57
C SER A 170 -2.08 -0.35 2.74
N GLY A 171 -0.89 -0.36 3.31
CA GLY A 171 0.29 0.15 2.63
C GLY A 171 1.51 0.16 3.52
N PHE A 172 2.32 1.19 3.40
CA PHE A 172 3.49 1.38 4.25
C PHE A 172 3.67 2.86 4.62
N LYS A 173 4.22 3.07 5.79
CA LYS A 173 4.68 4.38 6.24
C LYS A 173 6.14 4.58 5.90
N VAL A 174 6.47 5.84 5.58
CA VAL A 174 7.84 6.32 5.45
C VAL A 174 7.98 7.50 6.40
N TYR A 175 8.80 7.33 7.41
CA TYR A 175 9.01 8.36 8.42
C TYR A 175 9.81 9.53 7.86
N VAL A 176 9.38 10.73 8.20
CA VAL A 176 10.14 11.95 7.90
C VAL A 176 11.31 11.98 8.87
N THR A 177 12.51 11.76 8.37
CA THR A 177 13.72 11.95 9.18
C THR A 177 13.74 13.41 9.58
N GLN A 178 13.49 13.72 10.85
CA GLN A 178 13.75 15.07 11.36
C GLN A 178 15.25 15.33 11.15
N ALA A 179 15.55 16.32 10.32
CA ALA A 179 16.90 16.84 10.25
C ALA A 179 17.24 17.29 11.67
N VAL A 180 18.07 16.53 12.36
CA VAL A 180 18.69 16.96 13.61
C VAL A 180 19.44 18.22 13.24
N ALA A 181 18.92 19.37 13.64
CA ALA A 181 19.65 20.61 13.57
C ALA A 181 20.88 20.40 14.48
N VAL A 182 22.00 20.08 13.86
CA VAL A 182 23.29 20.09 14.53
C VAL A 182 23.56 21.57 14.78
N ASN A 183 23.09 22.07 15.93
CA ASN A 183 23.56 23.33 16.48
C ASN A 183 25.03 23.10 16.85
N GLY A 184 25.91 23.30 15.88
CA GLY A 184 27.33 23.43 16.13
C GLY A 184 27.54 24.54 17.16
N PRO A 185 28.45 24.40 18.12
CA PRO A 185 28.74 25.45 19.08
C PRO A 185 29.16 26.70 18.30
N VAL A 186 28.45 27.81 18.50
CA VAL A 186 28.87 29.14 18.06
C VAL A 186 30.11 29.44 18.88
N GLY A 187 31.28 29.28 18.24
CA GLY A 187 32.56 29.65 18.83
C GLY A 187 32.55 31.16 19.14
N THR A 188 32.80 31.46 20.41
CA THR A 188 33.16 32.80 20.88
C THR A 188 34.60 33.13 20.50
#